data_da22fdf3466ddca8c6fd30d54ba98789
#
_entry.id   da22fdf3466ddca8c6fd30d54ba98789
#
_cell.length_a   1.000
_cell.length_b   1.000
_cell.length_c   1.000
_cell.angle_alpha   90.00
_cell.angle_beta   90.00
_cell.angle_gamma   90.00
#
_symmetry.space_group_name_H-M   'P 1'
#
loop_
_entity.id
_entity.type
_entity.pdbx_description
1 polymer ?
#
loop_
_entity_poly.entity_id
_entity_poly.type
_entity_poly.pdbx_seq_one_letter_code
_entity_poly.pdbx_strand_id
1 'polypeptide(L)'
;GDFYELFNDDAVKGAQLLELTLTTRNHSAKNPIPMCGVPHRAVDSYVDILIDKGYKVAICEQMEDPKKAKGMVKRAVTRLVTPGTQMDLNGDQARNNNYLTAISEKSGLFNLAYTDLSTGELKTTTFDSVNGVLNELINLQSKEVVSAGDLPDELLTAFKKRHILLSKQEKILKQAEISYLTQDLEDDGQKYVVSLLVSYLLTTQKRSLAHMQRAIYYRANAFMKIDHYSKTNLELMTNMRSGKRQGTLSWLLDETKTAMGSRLLKQWIDRPLIDPQAIAERQDKVEELLNHYFERSNIQQELIKVYDLERLAGRVAYGSVNGRDLIQLKTSLQQVPKIKYVLETLDSPVFENLTTRLDPLSDIAGLIDQAIVEEPPIAVTDGGVIKDGYNDQLDKYRDAMNNGKQWIADLQTQERQVTGINNLKIGYNHVFGYYKVNLDKIPRDRYERKQTLVNAERFSTPELKEKEALILGAQEKSVALEYDLFVKIREQVKGQIKRLQKLAKALSELDVL
;
A
#
# COMPACT_ATOMS: atom_id res chain seq x y z
N GLY A 1 3.29 18.85 10.17
CA GLY A 1 4.62 18.89 10.79
C GLY A 1 5.56 17.95 10.05
N ASP A 2 6.85 18.17 10.16
CA ASP A 2 7.86 17.37 9.46
C ASP A 2 8.18 16.05 10.17
N PHE A 3 7.59 15.86 11.37
CA PHE A 3 7.81 14.70 12.22
C PHE A 3 6.51 14.13 12.78
N TYR A 4 6.46 12.80 12.93
CA TYR A 4 5.60 12.13 13.88
C TYR A 4 6.28 12.06 15.23
N GLU A 5 5.53 12.25 16.29
CA GLU A 5 6.06 12.37 17.64
C GLU A 5 5.45 11.29 18.55
N LEU A 6 6.29 10.69 19.39
CA LEU A 6 5.91 9.81 20.49
C LEU A 6 6.09 10.57 21.81
N PHE A 7 5.23 10.28 22.80
CA PHE A 7 5.21 10.96 24.09
C PHE A 7 5.21 9.99 25.26
N ASN A 8 5.63 10.47 26.44
CA ASN A 8 5.63 9.73 27.70
C ASN A 8 6.37 8.38 27.61
N ASP A 9 5.77 7.32 28.12
CA ASP A 9 6.34 5.96 28.12
C ASP A 9 6.59 5.44 26.70
N ASP A 10 5.72 5.81 25.74
CA ASP A 10 5.91 5.45 24.34
C ASP A 10 7.16 6.12 23.74
N ALA A 11 7.48 7.35 24.17
CA ALA A 11 8.71 8.02 23.73
C ALA A 11 9.97 7.32 24.30
N VAL A 12 9.94 6.92 25.56
CA VAL A 12 11.06 6.21 26.21
C VAL A 12 11.31 4.86 25.52
N LYS A 13 10.24 4.08 25.32
CA LYS A 13 10.31 2.78 24.60
C LYS A 13 10.72 2.96 23.15
N GLY A 14 10.08 3.92 22.45
CA GLY A 14 10.34 4.21 21.04
C GLY A 14 11.78 4.65 20.81
N ALA A 15 12.32 5.53 21.66
CA ALA A 15 13.70 5.98 21.58
C ALA A 15 14.68 4.79 21.71
N GLN A 16 14.41 3.88 22.64
CA GLN A 16 15.26 2.69 22.84
C GLN A 16 15.15 1.68 21.69
N LEU A 17 13.93 1.40 21.21
CA LEU A 17 13.67 0.39 20.18
C LEU A 17 14.08 0.83 18.78
N LEU A 18 14.01 2.13 18.51
CA LEU A 18 14.25 2.74 17.20
C LEU A 18 15.57 3.51 17.15
N GLU A 19 16.37 3.46 18.24
CA GLU A 19 17.66 4.17 18.37
C GLU A 19 17.53 5.69 18.10
N LEU A 20 16.44 6.28 18.63
CA LEU A 20 16.16 7.71 18.48
C LEU A 20 16.63 8.52 19.69
N THR A 21 16.93 9.80 19.47
CA THR A 21 17.23 10.71 20.56
C THR A 21 15.99 11.00 21.40
N LEU A 22 16.03 10.66 22.67
CA LEU A 22 14.99 11.05 23.63
C LEU A 22 15.20 12.52 24.02
N THR A 23 14.17 13.33 23.85
CA THR A 23 14.12 14.74 24.22
C THR A 23 12.93 15.00 25.13
N THR A 24 12.68 16.25 25.46
CA THR A 24 11.52 16.65 26.26
C THR A 24 10.77 17.81 25.60
N ARG A 25 9.45 17.76 25.66
CA ARG A 25 8.61 18.89 25.31
C ARG A 25 8.43 19.77 26.54
N ASN A 26 8.49 21.09 26.36
CA ASN A 26 8.39 22.08 27.43
C ASN A 26 9.49 21.92 28.51
N HIS A 27 10.73 22.07 28.10
CA HIS A 27 11.93 22.00 28.98
C HIS A 27 11.82 22.85 30.26
N SER A 28 11.06 23.94 30.22
CA SER A 28 10.88 24.85 31.34
C SER A 28 9.73 24.47 32.29
N ALA A 29 9.00 23.40 32.00
CA ALA A 29 7.87 22.99 32.86
C ALA A 29 8.36 22.19 34.08
N LYS A 30 7.61 22.25 35.21
CA LYS A 30 7.87 21.46 36.42
C LYS A 30 7.99 19.96 36.15
N ASN A 31 7.22 19.44 35.15
CA ASN A 31 7.28 18.04 34.67
C ASN A 31 7.41 18.06 33.13
N PRO A 32 8.62 18.06 32.59
CA PRO A 32 8.81 18.00 31.14
C PRO A 32 8.34 16.65 30.60
N ILE A 33 7.61 16.67 29.48
CA ILE A 33 7.07 15.45 28.86
C ILE A 33 8.16 14.80 27.99
N PRO A 34 8.56 13.54 28.25
CA PRO A 34 9.47 12.81 27.37
C PRO A 34 8.90 12.75 25.95
N MET A 35 9.74 12.98 24.96
CA MET A 35 9.34 13.01 23.55
C MET A 35 10.49 12.45 22.68
N CYS A 36 10.15 11.71 21.63
CA CYS A 36 11.04 11.46 20.51
C CYS A 36 10.26 11.59 19.20
N GLY A 37 10.95 11.78 18.09
CA GLY A 37 10.30 12.03 16.80
C GLY A 37 10.93 11.25 15.67
N VAL A 38 10.08 10.83 14.71
CA VAL A 38 10.48 10.20 13.45
C VAL A 38 10.12 11.12 12.29
N PRO A 39 11.00 11.29 11.29
CA PRO A 39 10.67 12.10 10.12
C PRO A 39 9.43 11.57 9.41
N HIS A 40 8.52 12.45 9.00
CA HIS A 40 7.28 12.08 8.31
C HIS A 40 7.52 11.16 7.10
N ARG A 41 8.57 11.42 6.32
CA ARG A 41 8.91 10.64 5.11
C ARG A 41 9.45 9.23 5.42
N ALA A 42 9.88 8.97 6.64
CA ALA A 42 10.48 7.69 7.05
C ALA A 42 9.60 6.90 8.03
N VAL A 43 8.42 7.40 8.36
CA VAL A 43 7.56 6.82 9.40
C VAL A 43 7.26 5.34 9.17
N ASP A 44 6.98 4.94 7.94
CA ASP A 44 6.62 3.54 7.63
C ASP A 44 7.76 2.58 7.97
N SER A 45 9.02 2.93 7.69
CA SER A 45 10.18 2.10 8.06
C SER A 45 10.32 1.94 9.58
N TYR A 46 10.05 2.99 10.35
CA TYR A 46 10.09 2.92 11.81
C TYR A 46 8.91 2.15 12.39
N VAL A 47 7.74 2.27 11.77
CA VAL A 47 6.55 1.47 12.11
C VAL A 47 6.85 0.00 11.89
N ASP A 48 7.44 -0.38 10.76
CA ASP A 48 7.81 -1.77 10.44
C ASP A 48 8.72 -2.38 11.53
N ILE A 49 9.73 -1.64 12.00
CA ILE A 49 10.62 -2.09 13.09
C ILE A 49 9.83 -2.39 14.37
N LEU A 50 8.84 -1.55 14.72
CA LEU A 50 8.01 -1.75 15.90
C LEU A 50 7.07 -2.95 15.73
N ILE A 51 6.49 -3.11 14.55
CA ILE A 51 5.61 -4.22 14.20
C ILE A 51 6.37 -5.56 14.25
N ASP A 52 7.58 -5.62 13.70
CA ASP A 52 8.42 -6.81 13.74
C ASP A 52 8.81 -7.21 15.17
N LYS A 53 8.85 -6.25 16.10
CA LYS A 53 9.02 -6.48 17.53
C LYS A 53 7.71 -6.81 18.27
N GLY A 54 6.59 -6.96 17.55
CA GLY A 54 5.27 -7.37 18.08
C GLY A 54 4.45 -6.24 18.70
N TYR A 55 4.80 -4.98 18.47
CA TYR A 55 4.02 -3.84 18.96
C TYR A 55 2.90 -3.47 17.99
N LYS A 56 1.85 -2.81 18.52
CA LYS A 56 0.82 -2.13 17.74
C LYS A 56 1.14 -0.65 17.70
N VAL A 57 0.97 -0.01 16.54
CA VAL A 57 1.27 1.41 16.35
C VAL A 57 0.02 2.15 15.90
N ALA A 58 -0.44 3.10 16.71
CA ALA A 58 -1.55 3.99 16.36
C ALA A 58 -1.01 5.23 15.64
N ILE A 59 -1.42 5.44 14.40
CA ILE A 59 -1.12 6.64 13.62
C ILE A 59 -2.20 7.68 13.88
N CYS A 60 -1.78 8.84 14.39
CA CYS A 60 -2.67 9.94 14.72
C CYS A 60 -2.36 11.14 13.83
N GLU A 61 -3.35 11.59 13.06
CA GLU A 61 -3.22 12.68 12.10
C GLU A 61 -3.94 13.96 12.59
N GLN A 62 -3.50 15.10 12.06
CA GLN A 62 -4.21 16.35 12.18
C GLN A 62 -5.42 16.35 11.23
N MET A 63 -6.61 16.57 11.79
CA MET A 63 -7.88 16.47 11.04
C MET A 63 -8.32 17.79 10.43
N GLU A 64 -7.62 18.89 10.70
CA GLU A 64 -7.94 20.22 10.21
C GLU A 64 -6.67 21.01 9.88
N ASP A 65 -6.78 21.99 8.99
CA ASP A 65 -5.69 22.88 8.60
C ASP A 65 -5.26 23.74 9.82
N PRO A 66 -3.99 23.67 10.25
CA PRO A 66 -3.49 24.46 11.36
C PRO A 66 -3.68 25.96 11.18
N LYS A 67 -3.70 26.46 9.93
CA LYS A 67 -3.92 27.88 9.61
C LYS A 67 -5.38 28.33 9.83
N LYS A 68 -6.33 27.39 9.82
CA LYS A 68 -7.78 27.64 9.98
C LYS A 68 -8.29 27.28 11.38
N ALA A 69 -7.51 26.58 12.19
CA ALA A 69 -7.90 26.13 13.51
C ALA A 69 -8.01 27.30 14.50
N LYS A 70 -9.16 27.41 15.16
CA LYS A 70 -9.36 28.32 16.29
C LYS A 70 -8.98 27.59 17.59
N GLY A 71 -7.68 27.53 17.90
CA GLY A 71 -7.16 26.85 19.09
C GLY A 71 -6.27 25.65 18.76
N MET A 72 -6.31 24.60 19.61
CA MET A 72 -5.56 23.37 19.31
C MET A 72 -6.16 22.62 18.14
N VAL A 73 -5.31 22.26 17.16
CA VAL A 73 -5.69 21.46 15.99
C VAL A 73 -6.21 20.10 16.44
N LYS A 74 -7.41 19.72 15.97
CA LYS A 74 -7.99 18.40 16.22
C LYS A 74 -7.13 17.32 15.63
N ARG A 75 -6.89 16.27 16.42
CA ARG A 75 -6.16 15.07 16.02
C ARG A 75 -7.04 13.84 16.24
N ALA A 76 -6.90 12.85 15.37
CA ALA A 76 -7.59 11.58 15.51
C ALA A 76 -6.69 10.42 15.06
N VAL A 77 -6.88 9.25 15.67
CA VAL A 77 -6.27 8.02 15.20
C VAL A 77 -6.93 7.66 13.87
N THR A 78 -6.14 7.66 12.81
CA THR A 78 -6.59 7.35 11.45
C THR A 78 -6.35 5.90 11.08
N ARG A 79 -5.36 5.26 11.70
CA ARG A 79 -4.97 3.88 11.42
C ARG A 79 -4.30 3.25 12.65
N LEU A 80 -4.60 1.99 12.91
CA LEU A 80 -3.85 1.14 13.83
C LEU A 80 -3.10 0.10 13.01
N VAL A 81 -1.78 0.15 13.00
CA VAL A 81 -0.92 -0.86 12.36
C VAL A 81 -0.60 -1.95 13.38
N THR A 82 -0.80 -3.20 12.98
CA THR A 82 -0.53 -4.38 13.80
C THR A 82 0.22 -5.42 12.98
N PRO A 83 0.84 -6.45 13.59
CA PRO A 83 1.54 -7.48 12.85
C PRO A 83 0.72 -8.17 11.75
N GLY A 84 -0.59 -8.34 11.96
CA GLY A 84 -1.50 -8.95 10.99
C GLY A 84 -2.11 -7.98 9.98
N THR A 85 -1.94 -6.66 10.14
CA THR A 85 -2.57 -5.64 9.27
C THR A 85 -1.56 -4.84 8.43
N GLN A 86 -0.30 -5.25 8.38
CA GLN A 86 0.73 -4.65 7.56
C GLN A 86 0.45 -4.91 6.08
N MET A 87 0.38 -3.85 5.27
CA MET A 87 0.07 -3.94 3.83
C MET A 87 1.29 -3.79 2.92
N ASP A 88 2.25 -2.97 3.33
CA ASP A 88 3.40 -2.61 2.51
C ASP A 88 4.57 -3.54 2.81
N LEU A 89 4.57 -4.70 2.17
CA LEU A 89 5.63 -5.69 2.27
C LEU A 89 6.57 -5.55 1.06
N ASN A 90 7.85 -5.31 1.32
CA ASN A 90 8.87 -5.06 0.30
C ASN A 90 9.89 -6.20 0.20
N GLY A 91 10.61 -6.26 -0.92
CA GLY A 91 11.66 -7.25 -1.16
C GLY A 91 11.16 -8.69 -1.06
N ASP A 92 11.87 -9.54 -0.32
CA ASP A 92 11.51 -10.95 -0.15
C ASP A 92 10.17 -11.16 0.59
N GLN A 93 9.76 -10.20 1.43
CA GLN A 93 8.47 -10.24 2.11
C GLN A 93 7.30 -10.07 1.14
N ALA A 94 7.50 -9.41 -0.01
CA ALA A 94 6.48 -9.30 -1.05
C ALA A 94 6.04 -10.66 -1.61
N ARG A 95 6.91 -11.65 -1.58
CA ARG A 95 6.66 -13.03 -2.01
C ARG A 95 5.99 -13.90 -0.93
N ASN A 96 5.59 -13.32 0.21
CA ASN A 96 4.91 -14.02 1.30
C ASN A 96 3.55 -13.37 1.57
N ASN A 97 2.59 -14.19 2.03
CA ASN A 97 1.36 -13.67 2.61
C ASN A 97 1.61 -13.18 4.05
N ASN A 98 0.78 -12.24 4.50
CA ASN A 98 0.75 -11.81 5.90
C ASN A 98 -0.66 -12.02 6.45
N TYR A 99 -0.87 -13.15 7.12
CA TYR A 99 -2.19 -13.54 7.57
C TYR A 99 -2.53 -13.00 8.96
N LEU A 100 -3.65 -12.27 9.03
CA LEU A 100 -4.39 -12.00 10.25
C LEU A 100 -5.45 -13.09 10.43
N THR A 101 -5.54 -13.69 11.61
CA THR A 101 -6.50 -14.75 11.89
C THR A 101 -7.49 -14.34 12.97
N ALA A 102 -8.68 -14.94 12.95
CA ALA A 102 -9.63 -14.86 14.04
C ALA A 102 -10.08 -16.27 14.44
N ILE A 103 -10.37 -16.46 15.73
CA ILE A 103 -10.83 -17.72 16.28
C ILE A 103 -12.05 -17.46 17.15
N SER A 104 -13.04 -18.35 17.01
CA SER A 104 -14.16 -18.46 17.94
C SER A 104 -14.40 -19.92 18.29
N GLU A 105 -14.73 -20.18 19.53
CA GLU A 105 -15.16 -21.51 20.00
C GLU A 105 -16.64 -21.49 20.29
N LYS A 106 -17.36 -22.53 19.86
CA LYS A 106 -18.75 -22.78 20.23
C LYS A 106 -19.01 -24.27 20.26
N SER A 107 -19.47 -24.77 21.43
CA SER A 107 -19.86 -26.17 21.63
C SER A 107 -18.75 -27.17 21.26
N GLY A 108 -17.50 -26.86 21.57
CA GLY A 108 -16.35 -27.72 21.30
C GLY A 108 -15.82 -27.65 19.85
N LEU A 109 -16.45 -26.84 19.00
CA LEU A 109 -15.99 -26.60 17.63
C LEU A 109 -15.27 -25.23 17.56
N PHE A 110 -14.11 -25.25 16.96
CA PHE A 110 -13.32 -24.05 16.71
C PHE A 110 -13.52 -23.59 15.27
N ASN A 111 -14.09 -22.39 15.09
CA ASN A 111 -14.13 -21.74 13.79
C ASN A 111 -12.94 -20.81 13.67
N LEU A 112 -12.20 -20.91 12.58
CA LEU A 112 -11.05 -20.10 12.26
C LEU A 112 -11.30 -19.37 10.94
N ALA A 113 -11.07 -18.06 10.93
CA ALA A 113 -11.02 -17.26 9.72
C ALA A 113 -9.64 -16.60 9.58
N TYR A 114 -9.18 -16.42 8.36
CA TYR A 114 -7.97 -15.67 8.10
C TYR A 114 -8.07 -14.82 6.84
N THR A 115 -7.28 -13.77 6.80
CA THR A 115 -7.19 -12.87 5.68
C THR A 115 -5.76 -12.35 5.51
N ASP A 116 -5.35 -12.11 4.27
CA ASP A 116 -4.25 -11.22 3.94
C ASP A 116 -4.84 -9.87 3.50
N LEU A 117 -4.69 -8.85 4.35
CA LEU A 117 -5.27 -7.53 4.09
C LEU A 117 -4.71 -6.90 2.80
N SER A 118 -3.48 -7.22 2.41
CA SER A 118 -2.85 -6.66 1.21
C SER A 118 -3.45 -7.20 -0.10
N THR A 119 -3.95 -8.43 -0.10
CA THR A 119 -4.52 -9.11 -1.28
C THR A 119 -6.04 -9.19 -1.25
N GLY A 120 -6.63 -9.06 -0.05
CA GLY A 120 -8.06 -9.23 0.18
C GLY A 120 -8.53 -10.69 0.22
N GLU A 121 -7.61 -11.65 0.23
CA GLU A 121 -7.96 -13.05 0.44
C GLU A 121 -8.67 -13.24 1.79
N LEU A 122 -9.78 -13.97 1.81
CA LEU A 122 -10.56 -14.25 3.02
C LEU A 122 -11.05 -15.68 3.00
N LYS A 123 -10.62 -16.46 3.98
CA LYS A 123 -10.97 -17.88 4.10
C LYS A 123 -11.39 -18.26 5.51
N THR A 124 -12.20 -19.33 5.62
CA THR A 124 -12.64 -19.86 6.90
C THR A 124 -12.66 -21.39 6.90
N THR A 125 -12.45 -21.97 8.05
CA THR A 125 -12.52 -23.43 8.26
C THR A 125 -12.92 -23.73 9.69
N THR A 126 -13.21 -25.00 10.00
CA THR A 126 -13.65 -25.48 11.31
C THR A 126 -12.80 -26.66 11.75
N PHE A 127 -12.46 -26.69 13.03
CA PHE A 127 -11.72 -27.79 13.68
C PHE A 127 -12.48 -28.28 14.90
N ASP A 128 -12.31 -29.55 15.23
CA ASP A 128 -12.86 -30.24 16.41
C ASP A 128 -11.86 -30.34 17.58
N SER A 129 -10.65 -29.79 17.38
CA SER A 129 -9.58 -29.92 18.37
C SER A 129 -8.66 -28.70 18.40
N VAL A 130 -8.10 -28.40 19.57
CA VAL A 130 -7.09 -27.37 19.79
C VAL A 130 -5.85 -27.62 18.92
N ASN A 131 -5.44 -28.89 18.80
CA ASN A 131 -4.29 -29.25 17.96
C ASN A 131 -4.51 -28.94 16.49
N GLY A 132 -5.73 -29.13 15.98
CA GLY A 132 -6.10 -28.75 14.61
C GLY A 132 -5.92 -27.25 14.37
N VAL A 133 -6.43 -26.44 15.30
CA VAL A 133 -6.28 -24.97 15.27
C VAL A 133 -4.81 -24.56 15.34
N LEU A 134 -4.04 -25.12 16.27
CA LEU A 134 -2.61 -24.79 16.41
C LEU A 134 -1.81 -25.14 15.17
N ASN A 135 -2.03 -26.29 14.58
CA ASN A 135 -1.37 -26.68 13.33
C ASN A 135 -1.71 -25.71 12.20
N GLU A 136 -2.96 -25.29 12.08
CA GLU A 136 -3.36 -24.34 11.06
C GLU A 136 -2.74 -22.95 11.27
N LEU A 137 -2.72 -22.42 12.49
CA LEU A 137 -2.06 -21.16 12.82
C LEU A 137 -0.57 -21.17 12.50
N ILE A 138 0.10 -22.29 12.75
CA ILE A 138 1.52 -22.47 12.46
C ILE A 138 1.73 -22.52 10.95
N ASN A 139 0.88 -23.24 10.22
CA ASN A 139 0.93 -23.30 8.76
C ASN A 139 0.72 -21.93 8.12
N LEU A 140 -0.21 -21.14 8.65
CA LEU A 140 -0.46 -19.77 8.21
C LEU A 140 0.64 -18.79 8.64
N GLN A 141 1.58 -19.22 9.50
CA GLN A 141 2.57 -18.34 10.13
C GLN A 141 1.93 -17.07 10.73
N SER A 142 0.74 -17.27 11.33
CA SER A 142 -0.02 -16.16 11.87
C SER A 142 0.73 -15.45 13.00
N LYS A 143 0.90 -14.16 12.86
CA LYS A 143 1.55 -13.30 13.88
C LYS A 143 0.54 -12.70 14.84
N GLU A 144 -0.74 -12.71 14.48
CA GLU A 144 -1.81 -12.09 15.25
C GLU A 144 -3.11 -12.90 15.14
N VAL A 145 -3.77 -13.10 16.27
CA VAL A 145 -5.07 -13.76 16.39
C VAL A 145 -6.07 -12.84 17.05
N VAL A 146 -7.26 -12.73 16.46
CA VAL A 146 -8.39 -11.96 16.98
C VAL A 146 -9.39 -12.90 17.66
N SER A 147 -9.83 -12.57 18.88
CA SER A 147 -10.89 -13.31 19.58
C SER A 147 -11.87 -12.34 20.26
N ALA A 148 -13.14 -12.76 20.39
CA ALA A 148 -14.15 -12.02 21.12
C ALA A 148 -14.18 -12.38 22.61
N GLY A 149 -13.85 -13.62 22.94
CA GLY A 149 -13.92 -14.18 24.29
C GLY A 149 -12.62 -14.83 24.72
N ASP A 150 -12.72 -15.53 25.85
CA ASP A 150 -11.60 -16.29 26.37
C ASP A 150 -11.37 -17.55 25.51
N LEU A 151 -10.12 -17.86 25.30
CA LEU A 151 -9.66 -19.05 24.59
C LEU A 151 -9.10 -20.06 25.58
N PRO A 152 -9.07 -21.36 25.25
CA PRO A 152 -8.46 -22.38 26.09
C PRO A 152 -7.01 -22.03 26.48
N ASP A 153 -6.66 -22.33 27.73
CA ASP A 153 -5.32 -22.05 28.28
C ASP A 153 -4.18 -22.66 27.44
N GLU A 154 -4.44 -23.78 26.79
CA GLU A 154 -3.51 -24.44 25.90
C GLU A 154 -3.18 -23.55 24.68
N LEU A 155 -4.18 -22.91 24.08
CA LEU A 155 -3.98 -21.94 22.99
C LEU A 155 -3.24 -20.70 23.47
N LEU A 156 -3.62 -20.16 24.64
CA LEU A 156 -2.98 -18.97 25.21
C LEU A 156 -1.48 -19.22 25.54
N THR A 157 -1.18 -20.41 26.05
CA THR A 157 0.20 -20.82 26.31
C THR A 157 1.01 -20.96 25.02
N ALA A 158 0.42 -21.57 23.99
CA ALA A 158 1.04 -21.70 22.68
C ALA A 158 1.29 -20.32 22.01
N PHE A 159 0.37 -19.37 22.14
CA PHE A 159 0.54 -18.00 21.63
C PHE A 159 1.72 -17.29 22.30
N LYS A 160 1.81 -17.37 23.63
CA LYS A 160 2.96 -16.79 24.37
C LYS A 160 4.29 -17.41 23.92
N LYS A 161 4.37 -18.73 23.81
CA LYS A 161 5.58 -19.45 23.38
C LYS A 161 6.01 -19.09 21.96
N ARG A 162 5.06 -18.78 21.08
CA ARG A 162 5.31 -18.50 19.66
C ARG A 162 5.28 -17.00 19.31
N HIS A 163 5.14 -16.14 20.32
CA HIS A 163 5.03 -14.68 20.15
C HIS A 163 3.86 -14.26 19.22
N ILE A 164 2.75 -15.01 19.25
CA ILE A 164 1.52 -14.66 18.54
C ILE A 164 0.76 -13.64 19.37
N LEU A 165 0.48 -12.49 18.77
CA LEU A 165 -0.26 -11.41 19.41
C LEU A 165 -1.74 -11.77 19.51
N LEU A 166 -2.32 -11.72 20.71
CA LEU A 166 -3.77 -11.85 20.89
C LEU A 166 -4.43 -10.47 20.92
N SER A 167 -5.37 -10.26 20.02
CA SER A 167 -6.17 -9.05 19.89
C SER A 167 -7.62 -9.32 20.25
N LYS A 168 -8.27 -8.41 20.98
CA LYS A 168 -9.67 -8.56 21.35
C LYS A 168 -10.57 -7.71 20.46
N GLN A 169 -11.69 -8.30 20.01
CA GLN A 169 -12.78 -7.63 19.32
C GLN A 169 -14.09 -8.11 19.92
N GLU A 170 -14.69 -7.32 20.80
CA GLU A 170 -15.88 -7.75 21.54
C GLU A 170 -17.19 -7.61 20.75
N LYS A 171 -17.25 -6.62 19.85
CA LYS A 171 -18.48 -6.29 19.12
C LYS A 171 -18.36 -6.59 17.64
N ILE A 172 -19.33 -7.33 17.12
CA ILE A 172 -19.51 -7.46 15.68
C ILE A 172 -20.28 -6.24 15.17
N LEU A 173 -19.72 -5.57 14.17
CA LEU A 173 -20.34 -4.43 13.52
C LEU A 173 -21.46 -4.88 12.59
N LYS A 174 -22.53 -4.09 12.53
CA LYS A 174 -23.64 -4.32 11.58
C LYS A 174 -23.42 -3.44 10.36
N GLN A 175 -22.62 -3.90 9.42
CA GLN A 175 -22.31 -3.19 8.18
C GLN A 175 -22.57 -4.04 6.95
N ALA A 176 -22.90 -3.41 5.83
CA ALA A 176 -23.23 -4.08 4.57
C ALA A 176 -22.04 -4.90 4.04
N GLU A 177 -20.82 -4.43 4.26
CA GLU A 177 -19.57 -5.12 3.89
C GLU A 177 -19.49 -6.51 4.54
N ILE A 178 -19.84 -6.64 5.82
CA ILE A 178 -19.81 -7.93 6.54
C ILE A 178 -20.84 -8.88 5.95
N SER A 179 -22.06 -8.39 5.69
CA SER A 179 -23.11 -9.19 5.08
C SER A 179 -22.73 -9.68 3.68
N TYR A 180 -22.08 -8.84 2.89
CA TYR A 180 -21.58 -9.19 1.57
C TYR A 180 -20.45 -10.23 1.64
N LEU A 181 -19.50 -10.08 2.57
CA LEU A 181 -18.35 -10.97 2.69
C LEU A 181 -18.72 -12.35 3.24
N THR A 182 -19.81 -12.47 3.99
CA THR A 182 -20.27 -13.73 4.60
C THR A 182 -21.42 -14.42 3.86
N GLN A 183 -21.93 -13.83 2.77
CA GLN A 183 -23.18 -14.28 2.14
C GLN A 183 -23.13 -15.70 1.57
N ASP A 184 -21.95 -16.17 1.16
CA ASP A 184 -21.77 -17.50 0.56
C ASP A 184 -21.47 -18.59 1.62
N LEU A 185 -21.42 -18.22 2.91
CA LEU A 185 -21.27 -19.16 4.02
C LEU A 185 -22.64 -19.64 4.51
N GLU A 186 -22.75 -20.90 4.84
CA GLU A 186 -23.99 -21.50 5.38
C GLU A 186 -23.97 -21.57 6.91
N ASP A 187 -22.82 -21.95 7.48
CA ASP A 187 -22.66 -22.19 8.91
C ASP A 187 -22.55 -20.89 9.72
N ASP A 188 -23.33 -20.80 10.82
CA ASP A 188 -23.36 -19.59 11.65
C ASP A 188 -22.06 -19.34 12.42
N GLY A 189 -21.32 -20.39 12.78
CA GLY A 189 -20.02 -20.26 13.43
C GLY A 189 -18.97 -19.69 12.48
N GLN A 190 -18.99 -20.11 11.23
CA GLN A 190 -18.12 -19.56 10.17
C GLN A 190 -18.49 -18.10 9.87
N LYS A 191 -19.79 -17.79 9.73
CA LYS A 191 -20.25 -16.40 9.57
C LYS A 191 -19.80 -15.52 10.73
N TYR A 192 -19.92 -16.05 11.96
CA TYR A 192 -19.53 -15.32 13.16
C TYR A 192 -18.03 -14.98 13.17
N VAL A 193 -17.15 -15.97 12.96
CA VAL A 193 -15.71 -15.75 13.03
C VAL A 193 -15.21 -14.84 11.91
N VAL A 194 -15.79 -14.92 10.70
CA VAL A 194 -15.50 -14.01 9.60
C VAL A 194 -15.97 -12.58 9.94
N SER A 195 -17.19 -12.45 10.48
CA SER A 195 -17.74 -11.17 10.92
C SER A 195 -16.88 -10.52 12.02
N LEU A 196 -16.34 -11.32 12.93
CA LEU A 196 -15.43 -10.89 13.97
C LEU A 196 -14.14 -10.32 13.37
N LEU A 197 -13.51 -11.05 12.45
CA LEU A 197 -12.29 -10.66 11.75
C LEU A 197 -12.48 -9.36 10.98
N VAL A 198 -13.54 -9.26 10.19
CA VAL A 198 -13.86 -8.07 9.38
C VAL A 198 -14.19 -6.87 10.28
N SER A 199 -14.93 -7.09 11.39
CA SER A 199 -15.19 -6.02 12.37
C SER A 199 -13.92 -5.47 12.99
N TYR A 200 -12.96 -6.32 13.29
CA TYR A 200 -11.65 -5.90 13.77
C TYR A 200 -10.93 -5.03 12.73
N LEU A 201 -10.92 -5.43 11.46
CA LEU A 201 -10.32 -4.67 10.37
C LEU A 201 -10.99 -3.31 10.19
N LEU A 202 -12.33 -3.25 10.17
CA LEU A 202 -13.07 -1.99 10.04
C LEU A 202 -12.81 -1.04 11.21
N THR A 203 -12.69 -1.57 12.41
CA THR A 203 -12.41 -0.78 13.63
C THR A 203 -10.99 -0.23 13.64
N THR A 204 -10.01 -1.02 13.20
CA THR A 204 -8.59 -0.68 13.27
C THR A 204 -8.10 0.12 12.06
N GLN A 205 -8.56 -0.21 10.87
CA GLN A 205 -8.08 0.42 9.64
C GLN A 205 -8.84 1.71 9.30
N LYS A 206 -10.13 1.81 9.67
CA LYS A 206 -10.99 2.97 9.40
C LYS A 206 -10.98 3.43 7.93
N ARG A 207 -10.82 2.50 7.00
CA ARG A 207 -10.74 2.71 5.56
C ARG A 207 -11.58 1.68 4.81
N SER A 208 -11.79 1.91 3.52
CA SER A 208 -12.53 1.00 2.66
C SER A 208 -11.83 -0.36 2.54
N LEU A 209 -12.61 -1.43 2.69
CA LEU A 209 -12.20 -2.82 2.49
C LEU A 209 -12.78 -3.39 1.18
N ALA A 210 -13.00 -2.55 0.16
CA ALA A 210 -13.64 -2.93 -1.09
C ALA A 210 -12.91 -4.03 -1.89
N HIS A 211 -11.61 -4.24 -1.61
CA HIS A 211 -10.81 -5.32 -2.20
C HIS A 211 -11.00 -6.66 -1.50
N MET A 212 -11.60 -6.69 -0.31
CA MET A 212 -11.85 -7.96 0.38
C MET A 212 -12.75 -8.85 -0.47
N GLN A 213 -12.34 -10.10 -0.60
CA GLN A 213 -13.08 -11.12 -1.33
C GLN A 213 -14.08 -11.80 -0.41
N ARG A 214 -15.18 -12.31 -0.96
CA ARG A 214 -16.13 -13.13 -0.19
C ARG A 214 -15.41 -14.29 0.48
N ALA A 215 -15.79 -14.58 1.71
CA ALA A 215 -15.18 -15.65 2.47
C ALA A 215 -15.44 -17.02 1.80
N ILE A 216 -14.37 -17.77 1.64
CA ILE A 216 -14.42 -19.12 1.10
C ILE A 216 -14.22 -20.10 2.24
N TYR A 217 -15.20 -21.00 2.43
CA TYR A 217 -15.02 -22.14 3.30
C TYR A 217 -14.14 -23.20 2.62
N TYR A 218 -13.12 -23.66 3.30
CA TYR A 218 -12.33 -24.78 2.85
C TYR A 218 -12.31 -25.89 3.90
N ARG A 219 -12.30 -27.13 3.43
CA ARG A 219 -12.14 -28.30 4.29
C ARG A 219 -10.66 -28.60 4.43
N ALA A 220 -10.15 -28.59 5.64
CA ALA A 220 -8.74 -28.91 5.90
C ALA A 220 -8.34 -30.33 5.38
N ASN A 221 -9.33 -31.24 5.25
CA ASN A 221 -9.12 -32.59 4.71
C ASN A 221 -9.25 -32.69 3.19
N ALA A 222 -9.50 -31.59 2.45
CA ALA A 222 -9.47 -31.56 0.98
C ALA A 222 -8.05 -31.54 0.40
N PHE A 223 -7.05 -31.39 1.26
CA PHE A 223 -5.63 -31.35 0.91
C PHE A 223 -4.86 -32.41 1.68
N MET A 224 -3.69 -32.77 1.17
CA MET A 224 -2.76 -33.65 1.88
C MET A 224 -2.39 -33.00 3.22
N LYS A 225 -2.63 -33.70 4.31
CA LYS A 225 -2.27 -33.23 5.64
C LYS A 225 -0.77 -33.41 5.85
N ILE A 226 -0.05 -32.32 5.92
CA ILE A 226 1.36 -32.27 6.28
C ILE A 226 1.46 -31.47 7.57
N ASP A 227 1.86 -32.14 8.66
CA ASP A 227 2.03 -31.46 9.95
C ASP A 227 3.28 -30.57 9.93
N HIS A 228 3.36 -29.68 10.91
CA HIS A 228 4.46 -28.73 11.01
C HIS A 228 5.84 -29.41 11.10
N TYR A 229 5.97 -30.50 11.84
CA TYR A 229 7.24 -31.20 11.97
C TYR A 229 7.67 -31.83 10.65
N SER A 230 6.74 -32.45 9.95
CA SER A 230 7.00 -32.99 8.60
C SER A 230 7.40 -31.90 7.62
N LYS A 231 6.71 -30.75 7.61
CA LYS A 231 7.08 -29.60 6.77
C LYS A 231 8.48 -29.08 7.08
N THR A 232 8.82 -28.99 8.36
CA THR A 232 10.14 -28.53 8.80
C THR A 232 11.23 -29.53 8.44
N ASN A 233 11.01 -30.83 8.72
CA ASN A 233 11.99 -31.90 8.44
C ASN A 233 12.23 -32.10 6.94
N LEU A 234 11.19 -31.89 6.10
CA LEU A 234 11.31 -31.92 4.65
C LEU A 234 11.87 -30.61 4.06
N GLU A 235 12.11 -29.60 4.91
CA GLU A 235 12.59 -28.28 4.51
C GLU A 235 11.78 -27.70 3.32
N LEU A 236 10.44 -27.76 3.43
CA LEU A 236 9.58 -27.31 2.33
C LEU A 236 9.70 -25.79 2.08
N MET A 237 9.70 -24.99 3.17
CA MET A 237 9.69 -23.53 3.14
C MET A 237 10.89 -22.87 3.80
N THR A 238 11.47 -23.53 4.82
CA THR A 238 12.54 -22.96 5.65
C THR A 238 13.60 -24.00 5.90
N ASN A 239 14.85 -23.66 5.68
CA ASN A 239 15.99 -24.51 5.95
C ASN A 239 16.23 -24.59 7.47
N MET A 240 16.37 -25.79 8.01
CA MET A 240 16.49 -26.05 9.45
C MET A 240 17.76 -25.45 10.07
N ARG A 241 18.86 -25.37 9.32
CA ARG A 241 20.16 -24.89 9.83
C ARG A 241 20.27 -23.38 9.77
N SER A 242 19.84 -22.79 8.65
CA SER A 242 20.04 -21.35 8.38
C SER A 242 18.82 -20.49 8.74
N GLY A 243 17.64 -21.08 8.91
CA GLY A 243 16.37 -20.36 9.03
C GLY A 243 15.96 -19.61 7.76
N LYS A 244 16.70 -19.76 6.66
CA LYS A 244 16.48 -19.06 5.39
C LYS A 244 15.72 -19.93 4.41
N ARG A 245 15.22 -19.31 3.34
CA ARG A 245 14.55 -20.00 2.22
C ARG A 245 15.50 -20.82 1.36
N GLN A 246 16.75 -20.39 1.21
CA GLN A 246 17.74 -21.04 0.35
C GLN A 246 17.98 -22.51 0.75
N GLY A 247 17.95 -23.39 -0.25
CA GLY A 247 18.11 -24.84 -0.07
C GLY A 247 16.83 -25.59 0.28
N THR A 248 15.66 -24.94 0.23
CA THR A 248 14.35 -25.57 0.45
C THR A 248 13.68 -26.00 -0.86
N LEU A 249 12.61 -26.82 -0.77
CA LEU A 249 11.82 -27.18 -1.93
C LEU A 249 11.19 -25.96 -2.60
N SER A 250 10.63 -25.04 -1.80
CA SER A 250 10.08 -23.79 -2.30
C SER A 250 11.11 -22.92 -3.03
N TRP A 251 12.35 -22.90 -2.56
CA TRP A 251 13.42 -22.18 -3.23
C TRP A 251 13.80 -22.81 -4.56
N LEU A 252 13.86 -24.15 -4.62
CA LEU A 252 14.20 -24.88 -5.83
C LEU A 252 13.15 -24.72 -6.92
N LEU A 253 11.87 -24.77 -6.57
CA LEU A 253 10.76 -24.76 -7.53
C LEU A 253 10.31 -23.34 -7.93
N ASP A 254 10.68 -22.31 -7.18
CA ASP A 254 10.16 -20.95 -7.43
C ASP A 254 10.93 -20.26 -8.55
N GLU A 255 10.53 -20.57 -9.77
CA GLU A 255 10.96 -19.90 -11.01
C GLU A 255 9.94 -18.85 -11.48
N THR A 256 8.94 -18.54 -10.64
CA THR A 256 7.89 -17.56 -10.96
C THR A 256 8.45 -16.16 -11.21
N LYS A 257 7.84 -15.45 -12.13
CA LYS A 257 8.25 -14.10 -12.55
C LYS A 257 7.55 -13.01 -11.73
N THR A 258 6.42 -13.33 -11.09
CA THR A 258 5.63 -12.39 -10.29
C THR A 258 5.62 -12.76 -8.82
N ALA A 259 5.42 -11.77 -7.95
CA ALA A 259 5.23 -12.01 -6.53
C ALA A 259 3.93 -12.79 -6.23
N MET A 260 2.88 -12.56 -7.03
CA MET A 260 1.60 -13.29 -6.95
C MET A 260 1.80 -14.78 -7.23
N GLY A 261 2.53 -15.12 -8.29
CA GLY A 261 2.86 -16.51 -8.64
C GLY A 261 3.67 -17.17 -7.52
N SER A 262 4.68 -16.49 -6.98
CA SER A 262 5.47 -17.02 -5.85
C SER A 262 4.60 -17.33 -4.63
N ARG A 263 3.64 -16.45 -4.27
CA ARG A 263 2.70 -16.72 -3.17
C ARG A 263 1.82 -17.93 -3.46
N LEU A 264 1.30 -18.03 -4.69
CA LEU A 264 0.45 -19.14 -5.08
C LEU A 264 1.23 -20.46 -5.10
N LEU A 265 2.46 -20.49 -5.61
CA LEU A 265 3.32 -21.68 -5.58
C LEU A 265 3.54 -22.17 -4.14
N LYS A 266 3.82 -21.27 -3.21
CA LYS A 266 3.96 -21.62 -1.78
C LYS A 266 2.69 -22.22 -1.21
N GLN A 267 1.51 -21.67 -1.56
CA GLN A 267 0.22 -22.24 -1.16
C GLN A 267 0.03 -23.66 -1.74
N TRP A 268 0.46 -23.91 -2.98
CA TRP A 268 0.36 -25.23 -3.59
C TRP A 268 1.30 -26.25 -2.93
N ILE A 269 2.52 -25.86 -2.59
CA ILE A 269 3.47 -26.70 -1.85
C ILE A 269 2.96 -26.97 -0.43
N ASP A 270 2.39 -25.96 0.22
CA ASP A 270 1.89 -26.05 1.58
C ASP A 270 0.64 -26.93 1.70
N ARG A 271 -0.18 -26.96 0.64
CA ARG A 271 -1.47 -27.67 0.56
C ARG A 271 -1.58 -28.48 -0.73
N PRO A 272 -0.84 -29.61 -0.85
CA PRO A 272 -0.93 -30.46 -2.04
C PRO A 272 -2.33 -31.01 -2.24
N LEU A 273 -2.75 -31.07 -3.50
CA LEU A 273 -4.02 -31.68 -3.88
C LEU A 273 -4.02 -33.19 -3.59
N ILE A 274 -5.21 -33.72 -3.27
CA ILE A 274 -5.43 -35.16 -3.13
C ILE A 274 -6.44 -35.68 -4.17
N ASP A 275 -7.18 -34.79 -4.81
CA ASP A 275 -8.12 -35.14 -5.88
C ASP A 275 -7.35 -35.48 -7.17
N PRO A 276 -7.44 -36.72 -7.67
CA PRO A 276 -6.73 -37.15 -8.86
C PRO A 276 -7.09 -36.35 -10.12
N GLN A 277 -8.36 -35.95 -10.25
CA GLN A 277 -8.80 -35.18 -11.42
C GLN A 277 -8.18 -33.80 -11.42
N ALA A 278 -8.22 -33.08 -10.29
CA ALA A 278 -7.61 -31.77 -10.16
C ALA A 278 -6.08 -31.80 -10.33
N ILE A 279 -5.43 -32.90 -9.91
CA ILE A 279 -4.00 -33.14 -10.16
C ILE A 279 -3.74 -33.30 -11.66
N ALA A 280 -4.52 -34.16 -12.34
CA ALA A 280 -4.38 -34.41 -13.79
C ALA A 280 -4.57 -33.12 -14.59
N GLU A 281 -5.61 -32.34 -14.32
CA GLU A 281 -5.86 -31.04 -14.98
C GLU A 281 -4.66 -30.07 -14.86
N ARG A 282 -3.98 -30.11 -13.72
CA ARG A 282 -2.79 -29.28 -13.51
C ARG A 282 -1.57 -29.82 -14.27
N GLN A 283 -1.42 -31.14 -14.29
CA GLN A 283 -0.34 -31.83 -15.03
C GLN A 283 -0.49 -31.64 -16.54
N ASP A 284 -1.72 -31.73 -17.09
CA ASP A 284 -2.01 -31.50 -18.51
C ASP A 284 -1.58 -30.09 -18.94
N LYS A 285 -1.84 -29.07 -18.12
CA LYS A 285 -1.38 -27.70 -18.42
C LYS A 285 0.14 -27.57 -18.40
N VAL A 286 0.82 -28.25 -17.48
CA VAL A 286 2.29 -28.25 -17.41
C VAL A 286 2.87 -28.97 -18.63
N GLU A 287 2.30 -30.11 -19.00
CA GLU A 287 2.74 -30.89 -20.19
C GLU A 287 2.60 -30.07 -21.47
N GLU A 288 1.48 -29.37 -21.63
CA GLU A 288 1.25 -28.49 -22.78
C GLU A 288 2.31 -27.39 -22.88
N LEU A 289 2.64 -26.71 -21.76
CA LEU A 289 3.69 -25.67 -21.73
C LEU A 289 5.10 -26.27 -21.93
N LEU A 290 5.34 -27.50 -21.50
CA LEU A 290 6.63 -28.19 -21.76
C LEU A 290 6.82 -28.48 -23.24
N ASN A 291 5.75 -28.86 -23.95
CA ASN A 291 5.79 -29.17 -25.39
C ASN A 291 5.91 -27.92 -26.27
N HIS A 292 5.57 -26.72 -25.72
CA HIS A 292 5.58 -25.44 -26.44
C HIS A 292 6.60 -24.47 -25.84
N TYR A 293 7.88 -24.76 -26.06
CA TYR A 293 8.99 -24.01 -25.45
C TYR A 293 8.99 -22.52 -25.80
N PHE A 294 8.73 -22.14 -27.04
CA PHE A 294 8.79 -20.75 -27.50
C PHE A 294 7.64 -19.93 -26.91
N GLU A 295 6.45 -20.48 -26.91
CA GLU A 295 5.25 -19.86 -26.35
C GLU A 295 5.41 -19.67 -24.82
N ARG A 296 5.90 -20.70 -24.13
CA ARG A 296 6.23 -20.62 -22.70
C ARG A 296 7.27 -19.53 -22.42
N SER A 297 8.35 -19.48 -23.22
CA SER A 297 9.38 -18.45 -23.05
C SER A 297 8.83 -17.04 -23.28
N ASN A 298 7.96 -16.85 -24.28
CA ASN A 298 7.30 -15.58 -24.53
C ASN A 298 6.39 -15.16 -23.38
N ILE A 299 5.60 -16.08 -22.83
CA ILE A 299 4.77 -15.84 -21.65
C ILE A 299 5.63 -15.37 -20.46
N GLN A 300 6.73 -16.07 -20.18
CA GLN A 300 7.66 -15.71 -19.11
C GLN A 300 8.25 -14.31 -19.29
N GLN A 301 8.61 -13.92 -20.51
CA GLN A 301 9.15 -12.59 -20.82
C GLN A 301 8.13 -11.46 -20.57
N GLU A 302 6.86 -11.71 -20.89
CA GLU A 302 5.82 -10.72 -20.61
C GLU A 302 5.44 -10.69 -19.11
N LEU A 303 5.46 -11.83 -18.41
CA LEU A 303 5.20 -11.91 -16.98
C LEU A 303 6.23 -11.14 -16.13
N ILE A 304 7.50 -11.05 -16.57
CA ILE A 304 8.54 -10.24 -15.90
C ILE A 304 8.11 -8.76 -15.78
N LYS A 305 7.29 -8.27 -16.71
CA LYS A 305 6.80 -6.87 -16.74
C LYS A 305 5.50 -6.68 -15.97
N VAL A 306 4.95 -7.75 -15.41
CA VAL A 306 3.72 -7.71 -14.61
C VAL A 306 4.06 -7.49 -13.14
N TYR A 307 3.56 -6.39 -12.59
CA TYR A 307 3.68 -6.07 -11.17
C TYR A 307 2.63 -6.82 -10.35
N ASP A 308 2.70 -6.69 -9.04
CA ASP A 308 1.79 -7.34 -8.10
C ASP A 308 0.38 -6.74 -8.14
N LEU A 309 -0.44 -7.23 -9.05
CA LEU A 309 -1.82 -6.75 -9.27
C LEU A 309 -2.72 -6.98 -8.06
N GLU A 310 -2.51 -8.04 -7.26
CA GLU A 310 -3.28 -8.30 -6.06
C GLU A 310 -3.09 -7.16 -5.05
N ARG A 311 -1.83 -6.80 -4.78
CA ARG A 311 -1.50 -5.73 -3.84
C ARG A 311 -1.79 -4.34 -4.40
N LEU A 312 -1.63 -4.14 -5.70
CA LEU A 312 -2.05 -2.90 -6.35
C LEU A 312 -3.55 -2.67 -6.20
N ALA A 313 -4.37 -3.72 -6.40
CA ALA A 313 -5.81 -3.65 -6.16
C ALA A 313 -6.14 -3.32 -4.68
N GLY A 314 -5.41 -3.91 -3.74
CA GLY A 314 -5.51 -3.59 -2.31
C GLY A 314 -5.21 -2.12 -2.02
N ARG A 315 -4.10 -1.58 -2.53
CA ARG A 315 -3.73 -0.16 -2.36
C ARG A 315 -4.73 0.80 -2.99
N VAL A 316 -5.27 0.47 -4.17
CA VAL A 316 -6.34 1.25 -4.81
C VAL A 316 -7.58 1.31 -3.91
N ALA A 317 -8.06 0.17 -3.41
CA ALA A 317 -9.22 0.11 -2.53
C ALA A 317 -9.02 0.88 -1.23
N TYR A 318 -7.84 0.72 -0.64
CA TYR A 318 -7.45 1.33 0.62
C TYR A 318 -7.21 2.84 0.50
N GLY A 319 -6.98 3.33 -0.73
CA GLY A 319 -6.73 4.75 -1.04
C GLY A 319 -5.28 5.19 -0.79
N SER A 320 -4.34 4.25 -0.64
CA SER A 320 -2.90 4.53 -0.46
C SER A 320 -2.10 4.51 -1.76
N VAL A 321 -2.73 4.19 -2.89
CA VAL A 321 -2.11 4.17 -4.22
C VAL A 321 -1.61 5.56 -4.61
N ASN A 322 -0.44 5.63 -5.22
CA ASN A 322 0.16 6.83 -5.79
C ASN A 322 0.26 6.78 -7.32
N GLY A 323 0.81 7.81 -7.95
CA GLY A 323 0.96 7.88 -9.42
C GLY A 323 1.81 6.75 -9.98
N ARG A 324 2.90 6.37 -9.30
CA ARG A 324 3.80 5.27 -9.73
C ARG A 324 3.10 3.92 -9.68
N ASP A 325 2.27 3.68 -8.66
CA ASP A 325 1.46 2.47 -8.56
C ASP A 325 0.48 2.34 -9.74
N LEU A 326 -0.13 3.46 -10.18
CA LEU A 326 -1.01 3.47 -11.35
C LEU A 326 -0.23 3.19 -12.64
N ILE A 327 0.98 3.72 -12.80
CA ILE A 327 1.86 3.38 -13.94
C ILE A 327 2.25 1.89 -13.93
N GLN A 328 2.58 1.32 -12.78
CA GLN A 328 2.83 -0.12 -12.64
C GLN A 328 1.60 -0.94 -13.03
N LEU A 329 0.41 -0.49 -12.64
CA LEU A 329 -0.85 -1.11 -13.04
C LEU A 329 -1.03 -1.06 -14.57
N LYS A 330 -0.89 0.13 -15.20
CA LYS A 330 -0.94 0.31 -16.66
C LYS A 330 0.04 -0.64 -17.36
N THR A 331 1.29 -0.63 -16.95
CA THR A 331 2.35 -1.46 -17.54
C THR A 331 2.00 -2.95 -17.48
N SER A 332 1.47 -3.41 -16.36
CA SER A 332 1.01 -4.79 -16.20
C SER A 332 -0.16 -5.13 -17.13
N LEU A 333 -1.17 -4.25 -17.20
CA LEU A 333 -2.34 -4.47 -18.05
C LEU A 333 -1.99 -4.51 -19.55
N GLN A 334 -0.98 -3.76 -19.97
CA GLN A 334 -0.49 -3.76 -21.36
C GLN A 334 0.17 -5.08 -21.78
N GLN A 335 0.57 -5.95 -20.85
CA GLN A 335 1.11 -7.27 -21.15
C GLN A 335 0.00 -8.30 -21.38
N VAL A 336 -1.17 -8.11 -20.79
CA VAL A 336 -2.28 -9.08 -20.82
C VAL A 336 -2.71 -9.46 -22.24
N PRO A 337 -2.92 -8.53 -23.19
CA PRO A 337 -3.26 -8.89 -24.58
C PRO A 337 -2.20 -9.77 -25.25
N LYS A 338 -0.92 -9.54 -24.96
CA LYS A 338 0.19 -10.32 -25.52
C LYS A 338 0.21 -11.74 -24.97
N ILE A 339 0.08 -11.88 -23.63
CA ILE A 339 0.00 -13.19 -22.96
C ILE A 339 -1.21 -13.97 -23.49
N LYS A 340 -2.37 -13.30 -23.57
CA LYS A 340 -3.60 -13.90 -24.08
C LYS A 340 -3.45 -14.39 -25.51
N TYR A 341 -2.86 -13.58 -26.38
CA TYR A 341 -2.59 -13.95 -27.77
C TYR A 341 -1.72 -15.21 -27.87
N VAL A 342 -0.64 -15.30 -27.06
CA VAL A 342 0.22 -16.49 -27.04
C VAL A 342 -0.57 -17.74 -26.62
N LEU A 343 -1.41 -17.65 -25.57
CA LEU A 343 -2.25 -18.78 -25.15
C LEU A 343 -3.29 -19.18 -26.20
N GLU A 344 -3.87 -18.21 -26.91
CA GLU A 344 -4.81 -18.47 -28.01
C GLU A 344 -4.12 -19.15 -29.19
N THR A 345 -2.83 -18.88 -29.47
CA THR A 345 -2.06 -19.56 -30.54
C THR A 345 -1.71 -21.00 -30.23
N LEU A 346 -1.73 -21.40 -28.94
CA LEU A 346 -1.58 -22.81 -28.55
C LEU A 346 -2.77 -23.66 -29.03
N ASP A 347 -3.95 -23.04 -29.21
CA ASP A 347 -5.20 -23.71 -29.61
C ASP A 347 -5.52 -24.95 -28.73
N SER A 348 -5.17 -24.88 -27.46
CA SER A 348 -5.25 -25.99 -26.53
C SER A 348 -6.43 -25.85 -25.57
N PRO A 349 -7.33 -26.85 -25.51
CA PRO A 349 -8.52 -26.77 -24.63
C PRO A 349 -8.18 -26.68 -23.13
N VAL A 350 -6.98 -27.12 -22.74
CA VAL A 350 -6.57 -27.08 -21.33
C VAL A 350 -6.41 -25.64 -20.80
N PHE A 351 -6.19 -24.65 -21.70
CA PHE A 351 -6.06 -23.24 -21.35
C PHE A 351 -7.32 -22.39 -21.60
N GLU A 352 -8.38 -22.95 -22.18
CA GLU A 352 -9.59 -22.19 -22.52
C GLU A 352 -10.17 -21.42 -21.32
N ASN A 353 -10.33 -22.10 -20.19
CA ASN A 353 -10.82 -21.45 -18.95
C ASN A 353 -9.89 -20.34 -18.47
N LEU A 354 -8.58 -20.54 -18.51
CA LEU A 354 -7.59 -19.56 -18.09
C LEU A 354 -7.58 -18.35 -19.02
N THR A 355 -7.60 -18.59 -20.34
CA THR A 355 -7.63 -17.56 -21.37
C THR A 355 -8.86 -16.63 -21.27
N THR A 356 -10.05 -17.21 -20.96
CA THR A 356 -11.27 -16.42 -20.76
C THR A 356 -11.22 -15.51 -19.54
N ARG A 357 -10.40 -15.83 -18.54
CA ARG A 357 -10.20 -15.00 -17.33
C ARG A 357 -9.15 -13.90 -17.51
N LEU A 358 -8.40 -13.89 -18.62
CA LEU A 358 -7.43 -12.85 -18.95
C LEU A 358 -8.14 -11.65 -19.57
N ASP A 359 -8.75 -10.83 -18.72
CA ASP A 359 -9.37 -9.56 -19.11
C ASP A 359 -8.28 -8.47 -19.18
N PRO A 360 -8.03 -7.86 -20.35
CA PRO A 360 -6.97 -6.85 -20.50
C PRO A 360 -7.26 -5.52 -19.80
N LEU A 361 -8.48 -5.29 -19.30
CA LEU A 361 -8.91 -4.01 -18.72
C LEU A 361 -8.40 -2.81 -19.53
N SER A 362 -8.60 -2.84 -20.87
CA SER A 362 -8.09 -1.80 -21.78
C SER A 362 -8.66 -0.41 -21.48
N ASP A 363 -9.88 -0.37 -20.94
CA ASP A 363 -10.54 0.83 -20.44
C ASP A 363 -9.73 1.50 -19.31
N ILE A 364 -9.24 0.72 -18.37
CA ILE A 364 -8.44 1.20 -17.23
C ILE A 364 -7.02 1.54 -17.67
N ALA A 365 -6.40 0.70 -18.48
CA ALA A 365 -5.08 0.98 -19.02
C ALA A 365 -5.08 2.29 -19.84
N GLY A 366 -6.10 2.49 -20.68
CA GLY A 366 -6.28 3.72 -21.47
C GLY A 366 -6.55 4.96 -20.61
N LEU A 367 -7.36 4.84 -19.56
CA LEU A 367 -7.61 5.92 -18.60
C LEU A 367 -6.31 6.38 -17.94
N ILE A 368 -5.52 5.44 -17.42
CA ILE A 368 -4.26 5.77 -16.75
C ILE A 368 -3.27 6.37 -17.75
N ASP A 369 -3.19 5.81 -18.95
CA ASP A 369 -2.29 6.29 -20.00
C ASP A 369 -2.60 7.72 -20.43
N GLN A 370 -3.87 8.09 -20.54
CA GLN A 370 -4.27 9.45 -20.90
C GLN A 370 -4.06 10.45 -19.76
N ALA A 371 -4.20 10.01 -18.51
CA ALA A 371 -4.29 10.90 -17.35
C ALA A 371 -2.98 11.09 -16.60
N ILE A 372 -2.18 10.04 -16.44
CA ILE A 372 -1.01 10.04 -15.54
C ILE A 372 0.28 10.18 -16.35
N VAL A 373 1.19 11.04 -15.90
CA VAL A 373 2.53 11.19 -16.50
C VAL A 373 3.33 9.90 -16.36
N GLU A 374 4.31 9.66 -17.27
CA GLU A 374 5.09 8.42 -17.26
C GLU A 374 5.98 8.28 -16.02
N GLU A 375 6.51 9.39 -15.51
CA GLU A 375 7.36 9.44 -14.32
C GLU A 375 6.74 10.35 -13.25
N PRO A 376 5.68 9.90 -12.56
CA PRO A 376 5.02 10.72 -11.57
C PRO A 376 5.87 10.88 -10.30
N PRO A 377 5.74 12.00 -9.58
CA PRO A 377 6.36 12.19 -8.28
C PRO A 377 5.85 11.16 -7.26
N ILE A 378 6.60 10.97 -6.18
CA ILE A 378 6.23 10.03 -5.10
C ILE A 378 4.95 10.50 -4.40
N ALA A 379 4.90 11.78 -4.03
CA ALA A 379 3.75 12.35 -3.35
C ALA A 379 2.79 13.02 -4.35
N VAL A 380 1.55 12.57 -4.37
CA VAL A 380 0.50 13.13 -5.22
C VAL A 380 0.22 14.61 -4.87
N THR A 381 0.44 14.99 -3.62
CA THR A 381 0.27 16.36 -3.10
C THR A 381 1.30 17.36 -3.60
N ASP A 382 2.38 16.89 -4.23
CA ASP A 382 3.43 17.78 -4.75
C ASP A 382 3.06 18.37 -6.14
N GLY A 383 1.98 17.86 -6.76
CA GLY A 383 1.60 18.19 -8.14
C GLY A 383 2.47 17.49 -9.19
N GLY A 384 2.18 17.71 -10.48
CA GLY A 384 2.94 17.11 -11.57
C GLY A 384 2.60 15.64 -11.85
N VAL A 385 1.43 15.17 -11.42
CA VAL A 385 0.97 13.79 -11.59
C VAL A 385 0.13 13.62 -12.85
N ILE A 386 -0.64 14.64 -13.23
CA ILE A 386 -1.59 14.61 -14.34
C ILE A 386 -0.91 15.09 -15.63
N LYS A 387 -1.14 14.40 -16.75
CA LYS A 387 -0.63 14.78 -18.08
C LYS A 387 -1.20 16.13 -18.54
N ASP A 388 -0.42 16.88 -19.30
CA ASP A 388 -0.90 18.05 -20.03
C ASP A 388 -1.95 17.62 -21.07
N GLY A 389 -2.97 18.44 -21.28
CA GLY A 389 -4.08 18.12 -22.18
C GLY A 389 -5.15 17.19 -21.61
N TYR A 390 -5.00 16.71 -20.38
CA TYR A 390 -6.03 15.87 -19.74
C TYR A 390 -7.21 16.68 -19.20
N ASN A 391 -6.95 17.92 -18.77
CA ASN A 391 -7.98 18.80 -18.22
C ASN A 391 -7.70 20.27 -18.57
N ASP A 392 -8.62 20.90 -19.34
CA ASP A 392 -8.49 22.27 -19.82
C ASP A 392 -8.27 23.32 -18.71
N GLN A 393 -8.89 23.10 -17.54
CA GLN A 393 -8.76 24.05 -16.43
C GLN A 393 -7.38 23.93 -15.76
N LEU A 394 -6.84 22.72 -15.68
CA LEU A 394 -5.48 22.48 -15.20
C LEU A 394 -4.45 23.11 -16.14
N ASP A 395 -4.63 22.94 -17.45
CA ASP A 395 -3.75 23.51 -18.46
C ASP A 395 -3.75 25.05 -18.37
N LYS A 396 -4.91 25.67 -18.18
CA LYS A 396 -5.00 27.13 -17.95
C LYS A 396 -4.21 27.59 -16.70
N TYR A 397 -4.25 26.81 -15.61
CA TYR A 397 -3.45 27.15 -14.43
C TYR A 397 -1.95 27.00 -14.68
N ARG A 398 -1.52 25.97 -15.41
CA ARG A 398 -0.12 25.76 -15.81
C ARG A 398 0.38 26.83 -16.74
N ASP A 399 -0.43 27.23 -17.72
CA ASP A 399 -0.11 28.36 -18.63
C ASP A 399 0.05 29.67 -17.86
N ALA A 400 -0.84 29.96 -16.90
CA ALA A 400 -0.72 31.14 -16.06
C ALA A 400 0.55 31.13 -15.22
N MET A 401 0.97 29.97 -14.71
CA MET A 401 2.23 29.80 -13.98
C MET A 401 3.45 30.01 -14.90
N ASN A 402 3.46 29.41 -16.08
CA ASN A 402 4.56 29.49 -17.04
C ASN A 402 4.70 30.91 -17.58
N ASN A 403 3.62 31.54 -17.99
CA ASN A 403 3.58 32.93 -18.42
C ASN A 403 4.06 33.89 -17.30
N GLY A 404 3.64 33.59 -16.05
CA GLY A 404 4.10 34.35 -14.90
C GLY A 404 5.60 34.22 -14.63
N LYS A 405 6.18 33.02 -14.75
CA LYS A 405 7.62 32.79 -14.63
C LYS A 405 8.42 33.49 -15.74
N GLN A 406 7.91 33.42 -16.97
CA GLN A 406 8.52 34.13 -18.10
C GLN A 406 8.49 35.64 -17.88
N TRP A 407 7.35 36.20 -17.45
CA TRP A 407 7.21 37.60 -17.12
C TRP A 407 8.24 38.05 -16.04
N ILE A 408 8.46 37.23 -15.00
CA ILE A 408 9.48 37.52 -13.97
C ILE A 408 10.89 37.53 -14.57
N ALA A 409 11.21 36.61 -15.49
CA ALA A 409 12.51 36.58 -16.17
C ALA A 409 12.72 37.79 -17.06
N ASP A 410 11.68 38.21 -17.79
CA ASP A 410 11.71 39.42 -18.65
C ASP A 410 11.84 40.69 -17.79
N LEU A 411 11.09 40.77 -16.70
CA LEU A 411 11.20 41.86 -15.73
C LEU A 411 12.63 41.96 -15.15
N GLN A 412 13.22 40.81 -14.77
CA GLN A 412 14.62 40.81 -14.28
C GLN A 412 15.58 41.37 -15.30
N THR A 413 15.40 41.06 -16.57
CA THR A 413 16.25 41.55 -17.65
C THR A 413 16.04 43.06 -17.85
N GLN A 414 14.81 43.52 -17.87
CA GLN A 414 14.45 44.93 -17.99
C GLN A 414 14.99 45.75 -16.81
N GLU A 415 14.83 45.26 -15.59
CA GLU A 415 15.31 45.95 -14.38
C GLU A 415 16.84 46.03 -14.32
N ARG A 416 17.56 45.02 -14.83
CA ARG A 416 19.03 45.10 -14.99
C ARG A 416 19.46 46.23 -15.96
N GLN A 417 18.73 46.41 -17.06
CA GLN A 417 18.98 47.46 -18.03
C GLN A 417 18.68 48.86 -17.46
N VAL A 418 17.54 49.02 -16.81
CA VAL A 418 17.07 50.28 -16.25
C VAL A 418 17.95 50.74 -15.06
N THR A 419 18.35 49.82 -14.20
CA THR A 419 19.14 50.12 -12.99
C THR A 419 20.64 50.09 -13.22
N GLY A 420 21.12 49.47 -14.32
CA GLY A 420 22.54 49.23 -14.58
C GLY A 420 23.18 48.21 -13.61
N ILE A 421 22.40 47.45 -12.89
CA ILE A 421 22.86 46.51 -11.88
C ILE A 421 22.86 45.08 -12.45
N ASN A 422 24.02 44.65 -12.94
CA ASN A 422 24.17 43.35 -13.61
C ASN A 422 23.90 42.13 -12.74
N ASN A 423 24.11 42.24 -11.42
CA ASN A 423 23.89 41.16 -10.46
C ASN A 423 22.50 41.18 -9.80
N LEU A 424 21.59 42.02 -10.30
CA LEU A 424 20.18 42.01 -9.85
C LEU A 424 19.54 40.67 -10.17
N LYS A 425 18.98 40.02 -9.17
CA LYS A 425 18.24 38.78 -9.31
C LYS A 425 16.85 38.91 -8.67
N ILE A 426 15.83 38.52 -9.41
CA ILE A 426 14.49 38.29 -8.85
C ILE A 426 14.45 36.85 -8.35
N GLY A 427 14.50 36.69 -7.04
CA GLY A 427 14.39 35.38 -6.40
C GLY A 427 12.93 35.11 -6.01
N TYR A 428 12.43 33.92 -6.33
CA TYR A 428 11.14 33.45 -5.83
C TYR A 428 11.35 32.79 -4.46
N ASN A 429 10.62 33.28 -3.46
CA ASN A 429 10.50 32.64 -2.15
C ASN A 429 9.02 32.54 -1.83
N HIS A 430 8.58 31.45 -1.16
CA HIS A 430 7.18 31.18 -0.80
C HIS A 430 6.44 32.32 -0.05
N VAL A 431 7.16 33.36 0.38
CA VAL A 431 6.60 34.44 1.19
C VAL A 431 6.57 35.78 0.46
N PHE A 432 7.52 36.09 -0.45
CA PHE A 432 7.61 37.38 -1.14
C PHE A 432 8.56 37.33 -2.34
N GLY A 433 8.17 37.82 -3.51
CA GLY A 433 9.08 38.08 -4.60
C GLY A 433 10.03 39.24 -4.29
N TYR A 434 11.33 39.03 -4.36
CA TYR A 434 12.29 40.05 -3.99
C TYR A 434 13.34 40.31 -5.05
N TYR A 435 13.72 41.58 -5.22
CA TYR A 435 14.97 41.95 -5.89
C TYR A 435 16.13 41.84 -4.90
N LYS A 436 17.18 41.13 -5.27
CA LYS A 436 18.41 41.02 -4.48
C LYS A 436 19.48 41.92 -5.08
N VAL A 437 19.90 42.99 -4.39
CA VAL A 437 20.77 44.04 -4.95
C VAL A 437 21.82 44.52 -3.94
N ASN A 438 22.97 45.01 -4.45
CA ASN A 438 23.94 45.77 -3.66
C ASN A 438 23.42 47.20 -3.37
N LEU A 439 23.69 47.68 -2.15
CA LEU A 439 23.06 48.79 -1.43
C LEU A 439 23.02 50.19 -2.10
N ASP A 440 23.91 50.51 -3.05
CA ASP A 440 24.18 51.91 -3.36
C ASP A 440 23.54 52.46 -4.65
N LYS A 441 22.72 51.69 -5.38
CA LYS A 441 22.28 52.06 -6.74
C LYS A 441 20.77 51.97 -7.02
N ILE A 442 19.90 51.86 -5.99
CA ILE A 442 18.47 51.68 -6.24
C ILE A 442 17.70 53.00 -6.11
N PRO A 443 16.84 53.36 -7.09
CA PRO A 443 15.87 54.44 -6.94
C PRO A 443 14.85 54.11 -5.82
N ARG A 444 14.87 54.90 -4.75
CA ARG A 444 14.02 54.65 -3.54
C ARG A 444 12.53 54.90 -3.75
N ASP A 445 12.14 55.53 -4.80
CA ASP A 445 10.77 55.91 -5.17
C ASP A 445 9.97 54.78 -5.82
N ARG A 446 10.64 53.76 -6.40
CA ARG A 446 9.99 52.62 -7.08
C ARG A 446 10.04 51.33 -6.27
N TYR A 447 10.98 51.18 -5.34
CA TYR A 447 11.23 49.94 -4.62
C TYR A 447 10.95 50.05 -3.13
N GLU A 448 10.11 49.17 -2.63
CA GLU A 448 9.80 49.05 -1.22
C GLU A 448 10.76 48.03 -0.56
N ARG A 449 11.60 48.50 0.36
CA ARG A 449 12.54 47.67 1.09
C ARG A 449 11.81 46.73 2.05
N LYS A 450 12.09 45.42 2.00
CA LYS A 450 11.49 44.41 2.84
C LYS A 450 12.44 43.80 3.87
N GLN A 451 13.71 43.58 3.54
CA GLN A 451 14.68 42.96 4.45
C GLN A 451 16.13 43.33 4.07
N THR A 452 16.99 43.53 5.09
CA THR A 452 18.44 43.64 4.96
C THR A 452 19.08 42.28 5.26
N LEU A 453 20.04 41.87 4.42
CA LEU A 453 20.86 40.67 4.58
C LEU A 453 22.33 41.09 4.71
N VAL A 454 23.23 40.20 5.13
CA VAL A 454 24.67 40.50 5.35
C VAL A 454 25.34 41.09 4.13
N ASN A 455 25.01 40.66 2.91
CA ASN A 455 25.60 41.14 1.66
C ASN A 455 24.56 41.50 0.59
N ALA A 456 23.32 41.79 0.95
CA ALA A 456 22.27 42.15 0.01
C ALA A 456 21.05 42.75 0.72
N GLU A 457 20.25 43.49 -0.03
CA GLU A 457 18.92 43.91 0.43
C GLU A 457 17.85 43.31 -0.45
N ARG A 458 16.65 43.12 0.14
CA ARG A 458 15.47 42.62 -0.55
C ARG A 458 14.44 43.72 -0.70
N PHE A 459 13.99 43.91 -1.94
CA PHE A 459 12.99 44.91 -2.31
C PHE A 459 11.83 44.25 -3.03
N SER A 460 10.67 44.89 -3.02
CA SER A 460 9.48 44.49 -3.77
C SER A 460 8.89 45.68 -4.51
N THR A 461 8.20 45.43 -5.62
CA THR A 461 7.40 46.44 -6.31
C THR A 461 5.92 46.02 -6.28
N PRO A 462 4.95 46.98 -6.45
CA PRO A 462 3.54 46.66 -6.54
C PRO A 462 3.22 45.66 -7.65
N GLU A 463 3.82 45.86 -8.83
CA GLU A 463 3.67 44.96 -10.00
C GLU A 463 4.16 43.55 -9.71
N LEU A 464 5.30 43.40 -9.04
CA LEU A 464 5.83 42.09 -8.66
C LEU A 464 4.92 41.38 -7.65
N LYS A 465 4.37 42.11 -6.68
CA LYS A 465 3.42 41.55 -5.71
C LYS A 465 2.12 41.05 -6.36
N GLU A 466 1.58 41.80 -7.33
CA GLU A 466 0.36 41.41 -8.05
C GLU A 466 0.60 40.14 -8.86
N LYS A 467 1.70 40.07 -9.63
CA LYS A 467 2.03 38.88 -10.43
C LYS A 467 2.37 37.67 -9.59
N GLU A 468 3.06 37.90 -8.47
CA GLU A 468 3.34 36.84 -7.49
C GLU A 468 2.06 36.23 -6.92
N ALA A 469 1.10 37.05 -6.53
CA ALA A 469 -0.19 36.58 -6.02
C ALA A 469 -0.94 35.75 -7.09
N LEU A 470 -0.87 36.15 -8.36
CA LEU A 470 -1.45 35.39 -9.47
C LEU A 470 -0.75 34.04 -9.68
N ILE A 471 0.58 34.00 -9.66
CA ILE A 471 1.38 32.78 -9.86
C ILE A 471 1.15 31.81 -8.68
N LEU A 472 1.22 32.29 -7.45
CA LEU A 472 0.98 31.48 -6.24
C LEU A 472 -0.44 30.94 -6.23
N GLY A 473 -1.43 31.79 -6.52
CA GLY A 473 -2.82 31.37 -6.60
C GLY A 473 -3.08 30.33 -7.70
N ALA A 474 -2.40 30.45 -8.85
CA ALA A 474 -2.47 29.48 -9.93
C ALA A 474 -1.79 28.15 -9.51
N GLN A 475 -0.65 28.20 -8.84
CA GLN A 475 0.06 27.02 -8.35
C GLN A 475 -0.77 26.24 -7.31
N GLU A 476 -1.30 26.91 -6.29
CA GLU A 476 -2.13 26.27 -5.29
C GLU A 476 -3.38 25.63 -5.91
N LYS A 477 -4.04 26.34 -6.84
CA LYS A 477 -5.20 25.79 -7.56
C LYS A 477 -4.84 24.64 -8.49
N SER A 478 -3.68 24.69 -9.14
CA SER A 478 -3.18 23.60 -9.98
C SER A 478 -2.96 22.33 -9.17
N VAL A 479 -2.22 22.41 -8.06
CA VAL A 479 -1.93 21.27 -7.19
C VAL A 479 -3.22 20.68 -6.58
N ALA A 480 -4.14 21.54 -6.12
CA ALA A 480 -5.42 21.10 -5.59
C ALA A 480 -6.27 20.38 -6.65
N LEU A 481 -6.34 20.94 -7.87
CA LEU A 481 -7.08 20.32 -8.97
C LEU A 481 -6.45 19.00 -9.42
N GLU A 482 -5.11 18.93 -9.48
CA GLU A 482 -4.41 17.67 -9.80
C GLU A 482 -4.72 16.58 -8.78
N TYR A 483 -4.73 16.91 -7.51
CA TYR A 483 -5.12 15.98 -6.46
C TYR A 483 -6.56 15.48 -6.63
N ASP A 484 -7.50 16.38 -6.89
CA ASP A 484 -8.91 16.02 -7.12
C ASP A 484 -9.09 15.13 -8.36
N LEU A 485 -8.38 15.42 -9.44
CA LEU A 485 -8.38 14.60 -10.66
C LEU A 485 -7.78 13.22 -10.40
N PHE A 486 -6.66 13.16 -9.69
CA PHE A 486 -6.06 11.89 -9.28
C PHE A 486 -7.01 11.04 -8.44
N VAL A 487 -7.70 11.64 -7.47
CA VAL A 487 -8.70 10.95 -6.64
C VAL A 487 -9.84 10.40 -7.51
N LYS A 488 -10.33 11.17 -8.49
CA LYS A 488 -11.37 10.69 -9.43
C LYS A 488 -10.90 9.49 -10.25
N ILE A 489 -9.67 9.54 -10.77
CA ILE A 489 -9.07 8.41 -11.51
C ILE A 489 -8.96 7.18 -10.60
N ARG A 490 -8.46 7.35 -9.40
CA ARG A 490 -8.37 6.28 -8.41
C ARG A 490 -9.72 5.63 -8.11
N GLU A 491 -10.78 6.43 -7.93
CA GLU A 491 -12.14 5.91 -7.69
C GLU A 491 -12.70 5.16 -8.90
N GLN A 492 -12.38 5.57 -10.13
CA GLN A 492 -12.74 4.80 -11.34
C GLN A 492 -12.01 3.44 -11.38
N VAL A 493 -10.71 3.41 -11.10
CA VAL A 493 -9.94 2.16 -10.98
C VAL A 493 -10.51 1.28 -9.86
N LYS A 494 -10.86 1.87 -8.72
CA LYS A 494 -11.49 1.17 -7.58
C LYS A 494 -12.80 0.47 -7.97
N GLY A 495 -13.60 1.07 -8.84
CA GLY A 495 -14.81 0.44 -9.39
C GLY A 495 -14.56 -0.86 -10.16
N GLN A 496 -13.32 -1.13 -10.58
CA GLN A 496 -12.93 -2.30 -11.36
C GLN A 496 -12.10 -3.35 -10.59
N ILE A 497 -12.02 -3.23 -9.27
CA ILE A 497 -11.19 -4.11 -8.42
C ILE A 497 -11.51 -5.59 -8.62
N LYS A 498 -12.79 -5.96 -8.78
CA LYS A 498 -13.18 -7.36 -9.00
C LYS A 498 -12.62 -7.94 -10.31
N ARG A 499 -12.56 -7.13 -11.36
CA ARG A 499 -11.94 -7.52 -12.64
C ARG A 499 -10.42 -7.70 -12.47
N LEU A 500 -9.77 -6.75 -11.78
CA LEU A 500 -8.34 -6.81 -11.46
C LEU A 500 -8.01 -8.07 -10.64
N GLN A 501 -8.81 -8.43 -9.65
CA GLN A 501 -8.60 -9.61 -8.84
C GLN A 501 -8.76 -10.93 -9.62
N LYS A 502 -9.74 -10.99 -10.53
CA LYS A 502 -9.89 -12.15 -11.43
C LYS A 502 -8.69 -12.30 -12.35
N LEU A 503 -8.23 -11.19 -12.92
CA LEU A 503 -7.03 -11.17 -13.76
C LEU A 503 -5.79 -11.60 -12.97
N ALA A 504 -5.58 -11.04 -11.78
CA ALA A 504 -4.44 -11.37 -10.92
C ALA A 504 -4.38 -12.87 -10.59
N LYS A 505 -5.53 -13.49 -10.28
CA LYS A 505 -5.63 -14.93 -10.07
C LYS A 505 -5.27 -15.74 -11.32
N ALA A 506 -5.72 -15.31 -12.50
CA ALA A 506 -5.41 -16.00 -13.74
C ALA A 506 -3.92 -15.91 -14.08
N LEU A 507 -3.31 -14.72 -13.93
CA LEU A 507 -1.88 -14.51 -14.16
C LEU A 507 -1.01 -15.25 -13.13
N SER A 508 -1.39 -15.29 -11.86
CA SER A 508 -0.65 -16.05 -10.84
C SER A 508 -0.73 -17.56 -11.10
N GLU A 509 -1.88 -18.08 -11.55
CA GLU A 509 -2.02 -19.48 -11.96
C GLU A 509 -1.10 -19.80 -13.13
N LEU A 510 -1.09 -18.96 -14.16
CA LEU A 510 -0.21 -19.14 -15.33
C LEU A 510 1.27 -19.08 -14.96
N ASP A 511 1.65 -18.20 -14.04
CA ASP A 511 3.04 -18.01 -13.61
C ASP A 511 3.58 -19.19 -12.79
N VAL A 512 2.72 -19.95 -12.13
CA VAL A 512 3.08 -21.14 -11.34
C VAL A 512 3.23 -22.39 -12.22
N LEU A 513 2.49 -22.48 -13.31
CA LEU A 513 2.54 -23.60 -14.25
C LEU A 513 3.84 -23.62 -15.05
#